data_7b63e2a0530a4fc422477fef40c62bd0
#
_entry.id   7b63e2a0530a4fc422477fef40c62bd0
#
_cell.length_a   1.000
_cell.length_b   1.000
_cell.length_c   1.000
_cell.angle_alpha   90.00
_cell.angle_beta   90.00
_cell.angle_gamma   90.00
#
_symmetry.space_group_name_H-M   'P 1'
#
loop_
_entity.id
_entity.type
_entity.pdbx_description
1 polymer ?
#
loop_
_entity_poly.entity_id
_entity_poly.type
_entity_poly.pdbx_seq_one_letter_code
_entity_poly.pdbx_strand_id
1 'polypeptide(L)'
;MPAKFELIAPCFFGCESTANFELRRIGAEDIRVSDGRLTFRGGADMIAAANLNLRTVERVMLLLNTYTAATFDELFDGVYSIHWEELLPADAAFPVTGSSLNSQLSSVPACQSIIKKAVVKRLMQGHRTTSLPETGAEYKIRFMLRKNVCEIMLDTTGDGLHKRGYRRNSMEAPIRETLAATIADLGRVRRDSLVEDPFCGSGTLLIEAAQKAMNIAPGLKRRFAAERYSFVPAAIWAEQRQKALADSKLDVGFEAFGYDIDPAAVALANANAKLAGVEKRCHFEVADVADFAAKSEAIVLTNPPYGERMSTIEGAAKLARTLGQQIEAHPCAGVYAITADMDFEHHYGCLLYTSPSPRDTERSR
;
A
#
# COMPACT_ATOMS: atom_id res chain seq x y z
N MET A 1 -27.71 -16.29 -1.34
CA MET A 1 -26.76 -15.43 -0.67
C MET A 1 -25.92 -14.77 -1.76
N PRO A 2 -25.55 -13.49 -1.68
CA PRO A 2 -24.66 -12.90 -2.66
C PRO A 2 -23.33 -13.71 -2.70
N ALA A 3 -22.76 -13.86 -3.89
CA ALA A 3 -21.53 -14.63 -4.07
C ALA A 3 -20.41 -14.03 -3.21
N LYS A 4 -19.73 -14.86 -2.41
CA LYS A 4 -18.55 -14.45 -1.65
C LYS A 4 -17.30 -14.71 -2.48
N PHE A 5 -16.46 -13.71 -2.57
CA PHE A 5 -15.18 -13.74 -3.25
C PHE A 5 -14.05 -14.00 -2.25
N GLU A 6 -13.01 -14.68 -2.70
CA GLU A 6 -11.74 -14.74 -1.99
C GLU A 6 -10.81 -13.66 -2.53
N LEU A 7 -10.28 -12.83 -1.64
CA LEU A 7 -9.50 -11.64 -1.96
C LEU A 7 -8.09 -11.74 -1.38
N ILE A 8 -7.13 -11.16 -2.06
CA ILE A 8 -5.73 -11.05 -1.61
C ILE A 8 -5.34 -9.58 -1.56
N ALA A 9 -4.70 -9.18 -0.45
CA ALA A 9 -4.11 -7.87 -0.26
C ALA A 9 -2.62 -8.01 0.11
N PRO A 10 -1.69 -7.77 -0.83
CA PRO A 10 -0.27 -7.69 -0.54
C PRO A 10 0.05 -6.45 0.29
N CYS A 11 0.92 -6.61 1.29
CA CYS A 11 1.44 -5.54 2.13
C CYS A 11 2.97 -5.64 2.25
N PHE A 12 3.59 -4.66 2.89
CA PHE A 12 5.00 -4.75 3.24
C PHE A 12 5.23 -5.90 4.24
N PHE A 13 6.33 -6.61 4.04
CA PHE A 13 6.73 -7.70 4.94
C PHE A 13 6.96 -7.17 6.36
N GLY A 14 6.40 -7.88 7.36
CA GLY A 14 6.42 -7.47 8.76
C GLY A 14 5.31 -6.47 9.15
N CYS A 15 4.51 -6.01 8.20
CA CYS A 15 3.42 -5.05 8.41
C CYS A 15 2.02 -5.70 8.31
N GLU A 16 1.95 -7.02 8.31
CA GLU A 16 0.72 -7.80 8.13
C GLU A 16 -0.28 -7.56 9.26
N SER A 17 0.20 -7.32 10.48
CA SER A 17 -0.65 -7.04 11.64
C SER A 17 -1.48 -5.76 11.45
N THR A 18 -0.87 -4.72 10.88
CA THR A 18 -1.53 -3.45 10.55
C THR A 18 -2.63 -3.65 9.51
N ALA A 19 -2.31 -4.35 8.41
CA ALA A 19 -3.28 -4.67 7.37
C ALA A 19 -4.43 -5.56 7.89
N ASN A 20 -4.15 -6.51 8.80
CA ASN A 20 -5.16 -7.35 9.44
C ASN A 20 -6.13 -6.51 10.29
N PHE A 21 -5.60 -5.55 11.04
CA PHE A 21 -6.43 -4.63 11.81
C PHE A 21 -7.38 -3.80 10.91
N GLU A 22 -6.86 -3.28 9.79
CA GLU A 22 -7.67 -2.54 8.81
C GLU A 22 -8.78 -3.42 8.20
N LEU A 23 -8.47 -4.67 7.80
CA LEU A 23 -9.43 -5.61 7.25
C LEU A 23 -10.55 -5.94 8.24
N ARG A 24 -10.21 -6.16 9.52
CA ARG A 24 -11.23 -6.37 10.57
C ARG A 24 -12.16 -5.17 10.74
N ARG A 25 -11.62 -3.95 10.67
CA ARG A 25 -12.42 -2.72 10.79
C ARG A 25 -13.45 -2.54 9.68
N ILE A 26 -13.15 -3.00 8.46
CA ILE A 26 -14.10 -2.94 7.34
C ILE A 26 -15.04 -4.16 7.26
N GLY A 27 -14.92 -5.11 8.21
CA GLY A 27 -15.78 -6.28 8.30
C GLY A 27 -15.41 -7.43 7.36
N ALA A 28 -14.14 -7.55 6.97
CA ALA A 28 -13.66 -8.69 6.17
C ALA A 28 -13.79 -10.01 6.96
N GLU A 29 -14.19 -11.07 6.26
CA GLU A 29 -14.38 -12.40 6.82
C GLU A 29 -13.19 -13.33 6.51
N ASP A 30 -13.01 -14.39 7.28
CA ASP A 30 -12.03 -15.47 7.05
C ASP A 30 -10.61 -14.96 6.76
N ILE A 31 -10.14 -13.96 7.52
CA ILE A 31 -8.82 -13.36 7.31
C ILE A 31 -7.73 -14.35 7.67
N ARG A 32 -6.86 -14.64 6.71
CA ARG A 32 -5.64 -15.45 6.86
C ARG A 32 -4.42 -14.60 6.56
N VAL A 33 -3.47 -14.60 7.48
CA VAL A 33 -2.22 -13.85 7.38
C VAL A 33 -1.11 -14.78 6.91
N SER A 34 -0.34 -14.33 5.94
CA SER A 34 0.88 -14.98 5.46
C SER A 34 1.93 -13.93 5.12
N ASP A 35 3.18 -14.33 4.98
CA ASP A 35 4.32 -13.44 4.73
C ASP A 35 4.04 -12.47 3.56
N GLY A 36 3.96 -11.16 3.87
CA GLY A 36 3.78 -10.08 2.90
C GLY A 36 2.39 -9.98 2.28
N ARG A 37 1.37 -10.71 2.81
CA ARG A 37 0.00 -10.62 2.28
C ARG A 37 -1.07 -11.16 3.23
N LEU A 38 -2.31 -10.73 3.01
CA LEU A 38 -3.48 -11.27 3.67
C LEU A 38 -4.47 -11.81 2.62
N THR A 39 -5.13 -12.91 2.97
CA THR A 39 -6.26 -13.46 2.21
C THR A 39 -7.50 -13.32 3.06
N PHE A 40 -8.62 -12.91 2.48
CA PHE A 40 -9.88 -12.68 3.20
C PHE A 40 -11.07 -12.89 2.29
N ARG A 41 -12.28 -12.94 2.85
CA ARG A 41 -13.52 -13.12 2.10
C ARG A 41 -14.50 -11.98 2.28
N GLY A 42 -15.33 -11.78 1.26
CA GLY A 42 -16.43 -10.82 1.26
C GLY A 42 -17.19 -10.77 -0.04
N GLY A 43 -18.27 -10.01 -0.09
CA GLY A 43 -19.06 -9.78 -1.29
C GLY A 43 -18.46 -8.72 -2.22
N ALA A 44 -19.23 -8.31 -3.23
CA ALA A 44 -18.85 -7.21 -4.11
C ALA A 44 -18.69 -5.88 -3.35
N ASP A 45 -19.42 -5.68 -2.27
CA ASP A 45 -19.28 -4.58 -1.33
C ASP A 45 -17.91 -4.57 -0.64
N MET A 46 -17.36 -5.74 -0.30
CA MET A 46 -16.02 -5.85 0.27
C MET A 46 -14.93 -5.48 -0.72
N ILE A 47 -15.10 -5.77 -2.02
CA ILE A 47 -14.18 -5.30 -3.05
C ILE A 47 -14.08 -3.77 -3.04
N ALA A 48 -15.22 -3.09 -2.99
CA ALA A 48 -15.27 -1.63 -2.95
C ALA A 48 -14.74 -1.09 -1.61
N ALA A 49 -15.19 -1.64 -0.48
CA ALA A 49 -14.76 -1.23 0.86
C ALA A 49 -13.24 -1.37 1.05
N ALA A 50 -12.66 -2.50 0.64
CA ALA A 50 -11.22 -2.74 0.75
C ALA A 50 -10.40 -1.75 -0.09
N ASN A 51 -10.76 -1.54 -1.37
CA ASN A 51 -10.07 -0.59 -2.22
C ASN A 51 -10.18 0.87 -1.71
N LEU A 52 -11.32 1.25 -1.13
CA LEU A 52 -11.53 2.60 -0.60
C LEU A 52 -10.79 2.85 0.71
N ASN A 53 -10.76 1.88 1.62
CA ASN A 53 -10.40 2.11 3.01
C ASN A 53 -9.03 1.59 3.42
N LEU A 54 -8.45 0.59 2.71
CA LEU A 54 -7.14 0.04 3.10
C LEU A 54 -6.02 1.03 2.80
N ARG A 55 -5.20 1.33 3.82
CA ARG A 55 -4.11 2.29 3.77
C ARG A 55 -2.76 1.65 3.56
N THR A 56 -2.58 0.45 4.15
CA THR A 56 -1.27 -0.19 4.35
C THR A 56 -0.99 -1.33 3.39
N VAL A 57 -1.94 -1.61 2.48
CA VAL A 57 -1.78 -2.62 1.44
C VAL A 57 -1.55 -2.00 0.07
N GLU A 58 -0.87 -2.75 -0.81
CA GLU A 58 -0.46 -2.25 -2.13
C GLU A 58 -1.58 -2.37 -3.18
N ARG A 59 -2.43 -3.40 -3.05
CA ARG A 59 -3.53 -3.73 -3.96
C ARG A 59 -4.57 -4.59 -3.28
N VAL A 60 -5.74 -4.69 -3.93
CA VAL A 60 -6.75 -5.71 -3.65
C VAL A 60 -6.96 -6.51 -4.93
N MET A 61 -6.84 -7.82 -4.85
CA MET A 61 -6.99 -8.73 -5.99
C MET A 61 -8.00 -9.81 -5.66
N LEU A 62 -8.80 -10.18 -6.63
CA LEU A 62 -9.70 -11.33 -6.54
C LEU A 62 -8.92 -12.60 -6.88
N LEU A 63 -8.84 -13.56 -5.95
CA LEU A 63 -8.23 -14.86 -6.18
C LEU A 63 -9.23 -15.76 -6.93
N LEU A 64 -8.86 -16.21 -8.13
CA LEU A 64 -9.73 -17.03 -8.99
C LEU A 64 -9.42 -18.52 -8.91
N ASN A 65 -8.14 -18.87 -8.82
CA ASN A 65 -7.71 -20.27 -8.71
C ASN A 65 -6.32 -20.37 -8.07
N THR A 66 -6.08 -21.48 -7.36
CA THR A 66 -4.77 -21.88 -6.83
C THR A 66 -4.57 -23.35 -7.11
N TYR A 67 -3.50 -23.71 -7.83
CA TYR A 67 -3.21 -25.07 -8.26
C TYR A 67 -1.72 -25.28 -8.53
N THR A 68 -1.28 -26.54 -8.60
CA THR A 68 0.08 -26.88 -8.98
C THR A 68 0.24 -26.84 -10.50
N ALA A 69 1.30 -26.19 -11.00
CA ALA A 69 1.65 -26.13 -12.41
C ALA A 69 3.18 -26.21 -12.58
N ALA A 70 3.67 -27.37 -12.94
CA ALA A 70 5.07 -27.64 -13.27
C ALA A 70 5.32 -27.63 -14.78
N THR A 71 4.26 -27.82 -15.57
CA THR A 71 4.27 -27.84 -17.04
C THR A 71 3.35 -26.77 -17.62
N PHE A 72 3.57 -26.41 -18.90
CA PHE A 72 2.67 -25.47 -19.59
C PHE A 72 1.26 -26.02 -19.83
N ASP A 73 1.10 -27.33 -19.93
CA ASP A 73 -0.23 -27.96 -20.06
C ASP A 73 -1.00 -27.83 -18.74
N GLU A 74 -0.37 -28.11 -17.60
CA GLU A 74 -0.98 -27.91 -16.28
C GLU A 74 -1.33 -26.43 -16.05
N LEU A 75 -0.44 -25.51 -16.45
CA LEU A 75 -0.70 -24.07 -16.37
C LEU A 75 -1.91 -23.69 -17.22
N PHE A 76 -2.00 -24.19 -18.44
CA PHE A 76 -3.12 -23.95 -19.34
C PHE A 76 -4.43 -24.49 -18.77
N ASP A 77 -4.47 -25.73 -18.32
CA ASP A 77 -5.67 -26.41 -17.83
C ASP A 77 -6.23 -25.74 -16.58
N GLY A 78 -5.36 -25.35 -15.64
CA GLY A 78 -5.78 -24.65 -14.43
C GLY A 78 -6.37 -23.27 -14.72
N VAL A 79 -5.87 -22.54 -15.73
CA VAL A 79 -6.45 -21.26 -16.16
C VAL A 79 -7.75 -21.49 -16.94
N TYR A 80 -7.79 -22.49 -17.81
CA TYR A 80 -8.95 -22.82 -18.64
C TYR A 80 -10.15 -23.28 -17.81
N SER A 81 -9.92 -23.91 -16.64
CA SER A 81 -10.98 -24.36 -15.72
C SER A 81 -11.76 -23.21 -15.06
N ILE A 82 -11.22 -21.98 -15.06
CA ILE A 82 -11.90 -20.81 -14.53
C ILE A 82 -13.04 -20.39 -15.47
N HIS A 83 -14.22 -20.08 -14.90
CA HIS A 83 -15.39 -19.63 -15.64
C HIS A 83 -15.28 -18.13 -16.00
N TRP A 84 -14.34 -17.82 -16.90
CA TRP A 84 -14.03 -16.45 -17.31
C TRP A 84 -15.22 -15.70 -17.88
N GLU A 85 -16.12 -16.38 -18.56
CA GLU A 85 -17.35 -15.83 -19.16
C GLU A 85 -18.33 -15.26 -18.14
N GLU A 86 -18.24 -15.67 -16.88
CA GLU A 86 -19.06 -15.13 -15.79
C GLU A 86 -18.47 -13.81 -15.23
N LEU A 87 -17.19 -13.58 -15.47
CA LEU A 87 -16.45 -12.42 -14.93
C LEU A 87 -16.19 -11.35 -15.99
N LEU A 88 -15.81 -11.77 -17.20
CA LEU A 88 -15.37 -10.90 -18.28
C LEU A 88 -16.40 -10.88 -19.41
N PRO A 89 -16.91 -9.72 -19.81
CA PRO A 89 -17.71 -9.59 -21.03
C PRO A 89 -16.89 -9.89 -22.30
N ALA A 90 -17.56 -10.19 -23.42
CA ALA A 90 -16.90 -10.62 -24.64
C ALA A 90 -15.96 -9.58 -25.27
N ASP A 91 -16.16 -8.31 -24.97
CA ASP A 91 -15.35 -7.18 -25.43
C ASP A 91 -14.25 -6.74 -24.44
N ALA A 92 -14.13 -7.40 -23.27
CA ALA A 92 -13.15 -7.06 -22.25
C ALA A 92 -11.72 -7.11 -22.80
N ALA A 93 -10.90 -6.12 -22.43
CA ALA A 93 -9.45 -6.17 -22.58
C ALA A 93 -8.84 -6.87 -21.35
N PHE A 94 -8.01 -7.88 -21.55
CA PHE A 94 -7.47 -8.66 -20.42
C PHE A 94 -5.95 -8.89 -20.56
N PRO A 95 -5.14 -7.85 -20.28
CA PRO A 95 -3.70 -8.00 -20.23
C PRO A 95 -3.29 -8.93 -19.08
N VAL A 96 -2.27 -9.78 -19.34
CA VAL A 96 -1.73 -10.73 -18.36
C VAL A 96 -0.37 -10.25 -17.88
N THR A 97 -0.20 -10.16 -16.56
CA THR A 97 1.08 -9.83 -15.91
C THR A 97 1.32 -10.76 -14.73
N GLY A 98 2.57 -10.97 -14.35
CA GLY A 98 2.86 -11.80 -13.18
C GLY A 98 4.32 -12.05 -12.96
N SER A 99 4.61 -13.01 -12.10
CA SER A 99 5.96 -13.39 -11.71
C SER A 99 6.06 -14.90 -11.50
N SER A 100 7.27 -15.43 -11.69
CA SER A 100 7.64 -16.79 -11.34
C SER A 100 8.88 -16.81 -10.47
N LEU A 101 8.81 -17.50 -9.35
CA LEU A 101 9.89 -17.62 -8.39
C LEU A 101 10.06 -19.09 -7.95
N ASN A 102 11.28 -19.60 -8.05
CA ASN A 102 11.62 -20.96 -7.62
C ASN A 102 10.66 -22.04 -8.20
N SER A 103 10.31 -21.91 -9.48
CA SER A 103 9.37 -22.79 -10.20
C SER A 103 9.98 -23.32 -11.50
N GLN A 104 9.53 -24.47 -11.97
CA GLN A 104 9.99 -25.07 -13.24
C GLN A 104 9.64 -24.16 -14.42
N LEU A 105 8.47 -23.53 -14.40
CA LEU A 105 8.06 -22.54 -15.40
C LEU A 105 8.65 -21.18 -15.06
N SER A 106 9.91 -20.95 -15.40
CA SER A 106 10.66 -19.73 -15.05
C SER A 106 10.47 -18.55 -16.03
N SER A 107 10.08 -18.84 -17.29
CA SER A 107 9.86 -17.80 -18.31
C SER A 107 8.52 -17.09 -18.13
N VAL A 108 8.56 -15.90 -17.53
CA VAL A 108 7.37 -15.05 -17.34
C VAL A 108 6.65 -14.76 -18.68
N PRO A 109 7.33 -14.36 -19.79
CA PRO A 109 6.65 -14.13 -21.06
C PRO A 109 5.97 -15.38 -21.63
N ALA A 110 6.57 -16.58 -21.47
CA ALA A 110 5.95 -17.83 -21.91
C ALA A 110 4.69 -18.15 -21.09
N CYS A 111 4.76 -17.98 -19.75
CA CYS A 111 3.60 -18.14 -18.88
C CYS A 111 2.46 -17.17 -19.25
N GLN A 112 2.78 -15.90 -19.51
CA GLN A 112 1.80 -14.89 -19.94
C GLN A 112 1.09 -15.33 -21.24
N SER A 113 1.83 -15.83 -22.22
CA SER A 113 1.29 -16.29 -23.49
C SER A 113 0.36 -17.50 -23.32
N ILE A 114 0.74 -18.47 -22.49
CA ILE A 114 -0.08 -19.66 -22.21
C ILE A 114 -1.36 -19.27 -21.46
N ILE A 115 -1.26 -18.42 -20.43
CA ILE A 115 -2.41 -17.93 -19.69
C ILE A 115 -3.35 -17.16 -20.61
N LYS A 116 -2.83 -16.23 -21.43
CA LYS A 116 -3.64 -15.48 -22.40
C LYS A 116 -4.38 -16.44 -23.36
N LYS A 117 -3.70 -17.45 -23.90
CA LYS A 117 -4.28 -18.47 -24.79
C LYS A 117 -5.42 -19.25 -24.10
N ALA A 118 -5.24 -19.65 -22.85
CA ALA A 118 -6.25 -20.38 -22.08
C ALA A 118 -7.51 -19.52 -21.84
N VAL A 119 -7.33 -18.25 -21.43
CA VAL A 119 -8.43 -17.28 -21.23
C VAL A 119 -9.19 -17.06 -22.55
N VAL A 120 -8.48 -16.80 -23.66
CA VAL A 120 -9.09 -16.61 -24.99
C VAL A 120 -9.94 -17.82 -25.36
N LYS A 121 -9.37 -19.04 -25.24
CA LYS A 121 -10.10 -20.27 -25.60
C LYS A 121 -11.36 -20.46 -24.75
N ARG A 122 -11.28 -20.18 -23.44
CA ARG A 122 -12.43 -20.29 -22.53
C ARG A 122 -13.50 -19.25 -22.83
N LEU A 123 -13.12 -17.97 -23.02
CA LEU A 123 -14.05 -16.88 -23.35
C LEU A 123 -14.76 -17.12 -24.70
N MET A 124 -14.03 -17.56 -25.72
CA MET A 124 -14.64 -17.91 -27.03
C MET A 124 -15.69 -18.99 -26.87
N GLN A 125 -15.40 -20.04 -26.07
CA GLN A 125 -16.37 -21.10 -25.81
C GLN A 125 -17.55 -20.60 -24.99
N GLY A 126 -17.31 -19.90 -23.88
CA GLY A 126 -18.36 -19.44 -22.95
C GLY A 126 -19.29 -18.42 -23.60
N HIS A 127 -18.75 -17.45 -24.34
CA HIS A 127 -19.54 -16.44 -25.08
C HIS A 127 -20.04 -16.91 -26.45
N ARG A 128 -19.68 -18.13 -26.90
CA ARG A 128 -20.04 -18.67 -28.19
C ARG A 128 -19.66 -17.75 -29.36
N THR A 129 -18.46 -17.20 -29.31
CA THR A 129 -17.91 -16.26 -30.29
C THR A 129 -16.61 -16.79 -30.88
N THR A 130 -16.28 -16.33 -32.10
CA THR A 130 -15.01 -16.63 -32.77
C THR A 130 -14.01 -15.47 -32.69
N SER A 131 -14.39 -14.33 -32.09
CA SER A 131 -13.56 -13.15 -31.99
C SER A 131 -13.78 -12.43 -30.66
N LEU A 132 -12.70 -11.93 -30.08
CA LEU A 132 -12.67 -11.10 -28.86
C LEU A 132 -12.01 -9.78 -29.23
N PRO A 133 -12.76 -8.67 -29.37
CA PRO A 133 -12.21 -7.42 -29.89
C PRO A 133 -11.31 -6.66 -28.89
N GLU A 134 -11.39 -6.99 -27.61
CA GLU A 134 -10.63 -6.34 -26.51
C GLU A 134 -10.73 -4.80 -26.51
N THR A 135 -11.90 -4.25 -26.83
CA THR A 135 -12.17 -2.81 -26.90
C THR A 135 -12.89 -2.25 -25.69
N GLY A 136 -13.34 -3.13 -24.80
CA GLY A 136 -14.09 -2.79 -23.60
C GLY A 136 -13.20 -2.43 -22.40
N ALA A 137 -13.76 -2.60 -21.20
CA ALA A 137 -13.04 -2.34 -19.96
C ALA A 137 -11.84 -3.28 -19.76
N GLU A 138 -10.78 -2.77 -19.14
CA GLU A 138 -9.61 -3.58 -18.82
C GLU A 138 -9.85 -4.40 -17.55
N TYR A 139 -9.64 -5.72 -17.66
CA TYR A 139 -9.66 -6.73 -16.61
C TYR A 139 -8.26 -7.33 -16.48
N LYS A 140 -7.38 -6.66 -15.75
CA LYS A 140 -5.98 -7.09 -15.65
C LYS A 140 -5.85 -8.40 -14.87
N ILE A 141 -5.39 -9.44 -15.57
CA ILE A 141 -5.10 -10.75 -14.98
C ILE A 141 -3.69 -10.75 -14.43
N ARG A 142 -3.55 -11.18 -13.18
CA ARG A 142 -2.25 -11.39 -12.54
C ARG A 142 -2.05 -12.85 -12.23
N PHE A 143 -0.82 -13.33 -12.40
CA PHE A 143 -0.43 -14.65 -11.92
C PHE A 143 0.80 -14.55 -11.02
N MET A 144 0.87 -15.46 -10.06
CA MET A 144 2.06 -15.71 -9.27
C MET A 144 2.34 -17.20 -9.25
N LEU A 145 3.52 -17.56 -9.75
CA LEU A 145 4.05 -18.92 -9.68
C LEU A 145 5.15 -18.96 -8.63
N ARG A 146 4.95 -19.74 -7.57
CA ARG A 146 5.95 -19.88 -6.50
C ARG A 146 6.05 -21.36 -6.10
N LYS A 147 7.23 -21.96 -6.24
CA LYS A 147 7.45 -23.38 -5.94
C LYS A 147 6.42 -24.29 -6.64
N ASN A 148 6.18 -24.02 -7.93
CA ASN A 148 5.21 -24.69 -8.79
C ASN A 148 3.73 -24.55 -8.37
N VAL A 149 3.40 -23.73 -7.38
CA VAL A 149 2.01 -23.34 -7.09
C VAL A 149 1.69 -22.08 -7.88
N CYS A 150 0.65 -22.17 -8.71
CA CYS A 150 0.14 -21.06 -9.51
C CYS A 150 -1.11 -20.47 -8.86
N GLU A 151 -1.10 -19.16 -8.65
CA GLU A 151 -2.27 -18.37 -8.27
C GLU A 151 -2.67 -17.49 -9.45
N ILE A 152 -3.94 -17.54 -9.82
CA ILE A 152 -4.53 -16.68 -10.85
C ILE A 152 -5.45 -15.69 -10.16
N MET A 153 -5.21 -14.40 -10.41
CA MET A 153 -5.89 -13.30 -9.74
C MET A 153 -6.40 -12.28 -10.75
N LEU A 154 -7.47 -11.58 -10.40
CA LEU A 154 -7.96 -10.41 -11.13
C LEU A 154 -7.70 -9.16 -10.31
N ASP A 155 -7.00 -8.17 -10.89
CA ASP A 155 -6.65 -6.91 -10.23
C ASP A 155 -7.90 -6.02 -10.12
N THR A 156 -8.40 -5.78 -8.91
CA THR A 156 -9.57 -4.91 -8.68
C THR A 156 -9.18 -3.44 -8.48
N THR A 157 -7.91 -3.16 -8.22
CA THR A 157 -7.40 -1.84 -7.86
C THR A 157 -7.05 -0.97 -9.08
N GLY A 158 -6.39 -1.54 -10.09
CA GLY A 158 -5.83 -0.79 -11.21
C GLY A 158 -4.47 -0.17 -10.85
N ASP A 159 -4.39 1.14 -10.75
CA ASP A 159 -3.22 1.83 -10.17
C ASP A 159 -3.03 1.42 -8.71
N GLY A 160 -1.77 1.23 -8.26
CA GLY A 160 -1.48 0.82 -6.87
C GLY A 160 -2.11 1.73 -5.82
N LEU A 161 -2.47 1.18 -4.67
CA LEU A 161 -3.15 1.94 -3.62
C LEU A 161 -2.30 3.10 -3.07
N HIS A 162 -0.97 3.03 -3.16
CA HIS A 162 -0.10 4.15 -2.82
C HIS A 162 -0.43 5.42 -3.62
N LYS A 163 -0.90 5.33 -4.87
CA LYS A 163 -1.33 6.50 -5.65
C LYS A 163 -2.66 7.05 -5.15
N ARG A 164 -2.64 7.82 -4.05
CA ARG A 164 -3.84 8.40 -3.41
C ARG A 164 -4.51 9.49 -4.23
N GLY A 165 -3.76 10.13 -5.14
CA GLY A 165 -4.25 11.22 -5.99
C GLY A 165 -3.99 12.63 -5.45
N TYR A 166 -3.42 12.80 -4.26
CA TYR A 166 -3.06 14.12 -3.74
C TYR A 166 -1.66 14.57 -4.20
N ARG A 167 -0.79 13.67 -4.60
CA ARG A 167 0.57 13.97 -5.05
C ARG A 167 0.62 14.05 -6.58
N ARG A 168 0.62 15.26 -7.13
CA ARG A 168 0.71 15.50 -8.59
C ARG A 168 2.14 15.57 -9.08
N ASN A 169 3.03 16.17 -8.29
CA ASN A 169 4.46 16.26 -8.56
C ASN A 169 5.19 15.54 -7.44
N SER A 170 6.22 14.78 -7.77
CA SER A 170 7.08 14.13 -6.79
C SER A 170 8.49 14.69 -6.92
N MET A 171 9.13 14.95 -5.80
CA MET A 171 10.58 15.02 -5.71
C MET A 171 11.17 13.63 -6.02
N GLU A 172 12.48 13.52 -6.23
CA GLU A 172 13.12 12.23 -6.45
C GLU A 172 12.84 11.25 -5.30
N ALA A 173 12.38 10.05 -5.65
CA ALA A 173 12.15 8.88 -4.79
C ALA A 173 11.47 9.16 -3.43
N PRO A 174 10.26 9.76 -3.35
CA PRO A 174 9.57 9.96 -2.10
C PRO A 174 9.11 8.62 -1.51
N ILE A 175 8.92 8.59 -0.18
CA ILE A 175 8.31 7.42 0.48
C ILE A 175 6.92 7.13 -0.12
N ARG A 176 6.59 5.84 -0.30
CA ARG A 176 5.25 5.46 -0.75
C ARG A 176 4.22 5.74 0.35
N GLU A 177 3.05 6.20 -0.05
CA GLU A 177 1.96 6.56 0.87
C GLU A 177 1.49 5.35 1.70
N THR A 178 1.50 4.14 1.14
CA THR A 178 1.17 2.90 1.88
C THR A 178 2.18 2.62 2.99
N LEU A 179 3.46 2.87 2.75
CA LEU A 179 4.51 2.72 3.76
C LEU A 179 4.42 3.83 4.82
N ALA A 180 4.18 5.08 4.41
CA ALA A 180 3.97 6.20 5.33
C ALA A 180 2.77 5.96 6.26
N ALA A 181 1.66 5.44 5.72
CA ALA A 181 0.50 5.04 6.51
C ALA A 181 0.81 3.93 7.51
N THR A 182 1.64 2.95 7.10
CA THR A 182 2.10 1.89 8.00
C THR A 182 2.92 2.44 9.16
N ILE A 183 3.84 3.37 8.90
CA ILE A 183 4.65 4.03 9.94
C ILE A 183 3.76 4.82 10.90
N ALA A 184 2.77 5.57 10.38
CA ALA A 184 1.80 6.27 11.22
C ALA A 184 0.96 5.31 12.09
N ASP A 185 0.73 4.08 11.61
CA ASP A 185 0.04 3.06 12.41
C ASP A 185 0.94 2.47 13.49
N LEU A 186 2.19 2.15 13.16
CA LEU A 186 3.20 1.68 14.12
C LEU A 186 3.48 2.74 15.18
N GLY A 187 3.52 4.02 14.81
CA GLY A 187 3.61 5.17 15.72
C GLY A 187 2.34 5.41 16.55
N ARG A 188 1.31 4.56 16.39
CA ARG A 188 0.04 4.64 17.14
C ARG A 188 -0.64 6.00 17.05
N VAL A 189 -0.50 6.69 15.92
CA VAL A 189 -1.18 7.97 15.69
C VAL A 189 -2.67 7.85 15.88
N ARG A 190 -3.26 8.76 16.65
CA ARG A 190 -4.67 8.84 17.03
C ARG A 190 -5.23 10.22 16.70
N ARG A 191 -6.53 10.41 16.97
CA ARG A 191 -7.27 11.65 16.67
C ARG A 191 -6.81 12.88 17.47
N ASP A 192 -6.07 12.68 18.52
CA ASP A 192 -5.56 13.71 19.46
C ASP A 192 -4.03 13.75 19.50
N SER A 193 -3.37 13.05 18.61
CA SER A 193 -1.91 13.02 18.55
C SER A 193 -1.34 14.32 18.00
N LEU A 194 -0.23 14.72 18.57
CA LEU A 194 0.71 15.68 18.01
C LEU A 194 1.82 14.91 17.28
N VAL A 195 2.06 15.22 16.02
CA VAL A 195 3.06 14.53 15.20
C VAL A 195 4.04 15.53 14.62
N GLU A 196 5.34 15.22 14.66
CA GLU A 196 6.39 16.07 14.11
C GLU A 196 7.30 15.30 13.15
N ASP A 197 7.81 15.98 12.11
CA ASP A 197 8.77 15.40 11.14
C ASP A 197 9.83 16.44 10.79
N PRO A 198 11.07 16.31 11.29
CA PRO A 198 12.17 17.24 11.00
C PRO A 198 12.79 17.10 9.60
N PHE A 199 12.33 16.14 8.79
CA PHE A 199 12.77 15.91 7.40
C PHE A 199 11.55 15.65 6.50
N CYS A 200 10.56 16.54 6.55
CA CYS A 200 9.22 16.26 6.02
C CYS A 200 9.17 16.10 4.50
N GLY A 201 10.12 16.64 3.76
CA GLY A 201 10.14 16.58 2.29
C GLY A 201 8.80 17.05 1.70
N SER A 202 8.15 16.18 0.94
CA SER A 202 6.82 16.44 0.35
C SER A 202 5.64 16.27 1.31
N GLY A 203 5.88 16.10 2.61
CA GLY A 203 4.87 15.99 3.66
C GLY A 203 4.15 14.64 3.76
N THR A 204 4.61 13.61 3.07
CA THR A 204 3.86 12.34 2.92
C THR A 204 3.54 11.66 4.25
N LEU A 205 4.52 11.58 5.19
CA LEU A 205 4.32 10.96 6.52
C LEU A 205 3.21 11.67 7.30
N LEU A 206 3.28 12.99 7.38
CA LEU A 206 2.33 13.82 8.14
C LEU A 206 0.94 13.84 7.49
N ILE A 207 0.86 13.85 6.16
CA ILE A 207 -0.40 13.79 5.42
C ILE A 207 -1.11 12.45 5.67
N GLU A 208 -0.39 11.31 5.58
CA GLU A 208 -0.97 9.99 5.87
C GLU A 208 -1.34 9.85 7.36
N ALA A 209 -0.55 10.42 8.28
CA ALA A 209 -0.88 10.49 9.71
C ALA A 209 -2.18 11.29 9.96
N ALA A 210 -2.32 12.46 9.33
CA ALA A 210 -3.52 13.29 9.41
C ALA A 210 -4.75 12.58 8.83
N GLN A 211 -4.64 11.98 7.64
CA GLN A 211 -5.73 11.21 7.05
C GLN A 211 -6.16 10.03 7.93
N LYS A 212 -5.19 9.37 8.60
CA LYS A 212 -5.50 8.31 9.57
C LYS A 212 -6.24 8.87 10.78
N ALA A 213 -5.75 9.94 11.40
CA ALA A 213 -6.34 10.58 12.57
C ALA A 213 -7.78 11.07 12.30
N MET A 214 -7.99 11.66 11.12
CA MET A 214 -9.27 12.16 10.64
C MET A 214 -10.18 11.06 10.05
N ASN A 215 -9.72 9.81 9.99
CA ASN A 215 -10.41 8.69 9.35
C ASN A 215 -10.86 8.97 7.90
N ILE A 216 -10.10 9.76 7.15
CA ILE A 216 -10.35 10.04 5.74
C ILE A 216 -9.92 8.81 4.93
N ALA A 217 -10.84 8.15 4.23
CA ALA A 217 -10.50 6.96 3.44
C ALA A 217 -9.58 7.30 2.26
N PRO A 218 -8.44 6.59 2.10
CA PRO A 218 -7.40 6.96 1.13
C PRO A 218 -7.84 6.85 -0.33
N GLY A 219 -8.89 6.06 -0.59
CA GLY A 219 -9.43 5.82 -1.92
C GLY A 219 -10.48 6.82 -2.41
N LEU A 220 -10.90 7.80 -1.58
CA LEU A 220 -12.01 8.70 -1.90
C LEU A 220 -11.79 9.54 -3.17
N LYS A 221 -10.55 9.98 -3.42
CA LYS A 221 -10.20 10.90 -4.52
C LYS A 221 -9.71 10.20 -5.78
N ARG A 222 -9.89 8.88 -5.89
CA ARG A 222 -9.41 8.10 -7.04
C ARG A 222 -10.47 7.13 -7.59
N ARG A 223 -10.18 6.54 -8.75
CA ARG A 223 -10.96 5.47 -9.36
C ARG A 223 -10.23 4.14 -9.26
N PHE A 224 -10.99 3.06 -9.36
CA PHE A 224 -10.49 1.69 -9.29
C PHE A 224 -10.88 0.90 -10.55
N ALA A 225 -10.09 -0.10 -10.91
CA ALA A 225 -10.39 -0.94 -12.07
C ALA A 225 -11.76 -1.61 -11.94
N ALA A 226 -12.07 -2.13 -10.75
CA ALA A 226 -13.33 -2.84 -10.49
C ALA A 226 -14.59 -1.94 -10.51
N GLU A 227 -14.47 -0.62 -10.60
CA GLU A 227 -15.63 0.26 -10.87
C GLU A 227 -16.24 0.00 -12.25
N ARG A 228 -15.48 -0.63 -13.15
CA ARG A 228 -15.92 -1.01 -14.51
C ARG A 228 -16.25 -2.48 -14.67
N TYR A 229 -16.14 -3.28 -13.60
CA TYR A 229 -16.41 -4.70 -13.65
C TYR A 229 -17.90 -4.99 -13.55
N SER A 230 -18.42 -5.79 -14.48
CA SER A 230 -19.85 -6.10 -14.59
C SER A 230 -20.42 -6.75 -13.33
N PHE A 231 -19.61 -7.52 -12.60
CA PHE A 231 -20.02 -8.21 -11.37
C PHE A 231 -19.91 -7.34 -10.09
N VAL A 232 -19.47 -6.07 -10.21
CA VAL A 232 -19.43 -5.10 -9.09
C VAL A 232 -20.32 -3.91 -9.44
N PRO A 233 -21.61 -3.93 -9.08
CA PRO A 233 -22.56 -2.86 -9.42
C PRO A 233 -22.10 -1.47 -8.99
N ALA A 234 -22.33 -0.46 -9.85
CA ALA A 234 -21.95 0.92 -9.57
C ALA A 234 -22.60 1.48 -8.29
N ALA A 235 -23.80 1.00 -7.93
CA ALA A 235 -24.48 1.37 -6.70
C ALA A 235 -23.67 1.03 -5.45
N ILE A 236 -22.98 -0.12 -5.44
CA ILE A 236 -22.09 -0.53 -4.33
C ILE A 236 -20.97 0.49 -4.13
N TRP A 237 -20.34 0.95 -5.22
CA TRP A 237 -19.30 1.98 -5.13
C TRP A 237 -19.82 3.30 -4.59
N ALA A 238 -21.01 3.72 -5.02
CA ALA A 238 -21.65 4.94 -4.53
C ALA A 238 -21.95 4.84 -3.02
N GLU A 239 -22.52 3.74 -2.57
CA GLU A 239 -22.83 3.47 -1.16
C GLU A 239 -21.56 3.45 -0.30
N GLN A 240 -20.51 2.71 -0.73
CA GLN A 240 -19.26 2.62 0.03
C GLN A 240 -18.51 3.96 0.09
N ARG A 241 -18.57 4.78 -0.97
CA ARG A 241 -18.02 6.14 -0.95
C ARG A 241 -18.79 7.05 0.00
N GLN A 242 -20.12 6.98 0.01
CA GLN A 242 -20.95 7.76 0.93
C GLN A 242 -20.68 7.36 2.39
N LYS A 243 -20.57 6.07 2.67
CA LYS A 243 -20.18 5.56 3.99
C LYS A 243 -18.80 6.06 4.41
N ALA A 244 -17.80 5.96 3.54
CA ALA A 244 -16.44 6.42 3.82
C ALA A 244 -16.37 7.94 4.08
N LEU A 245 -17.19 8.73 3.38
CA LEU A 245 -17.32 10.17 3.65
C LEU A 245 -17.99 10.45 5.00
N ALA A 246 -19.07 9.74 5.34
CA ALA A 246 -19.76 9.88 6.62
C ALA A 246 -18.90 9.47 7.82
N ASP A 247 -18.03 8.48 7.63
CA ASP A 247 -17.10 7.99 8.65
C ASP A 247 -15.90 8.93 8.90
N SER A 248 -15.66 9.93 8.02
CA SER A 248 -14.60 10.92 8.19
C SER A 248 -14.86 11.82 9.39
N LYS A 249 -13.82 12.10 10.15
CA LYS A 249 -13.83 12.93 11.36
C LYS A 249 -12.99 14.18 11.14
N LEU A 250 -13.60 15.25 10.66
CA LEU A 250 -12.89 16.49 10.34
C LEU A 250 -12.56 17.33 11.59
N ASP A 251 -13.37 17.20 12.63
CA ASP A 251 -13.15 17.85 13.92
C ASP A 251 -12.43 16.90 14.88
N VAL A 252 -11.11 16.99 14.91
CA VAL A 252 -10.18 16.20 15.73
C VAL A 252 -9.14 17.08 16.36
N GLY A 253 -8.58 16.66 17.49
CA GLY A 253 -7.46 17.37 18.15
C GLY A 253 -6.08 17.11 17.54
N PHE A 254 -6.00 16.37 16.44
CA PHE A 254 -4.75 16.04 15.77
C PHE A 254 -4.09 17.29 15.15
N GLU A 255 -2.78 17.44 15.37
CA GLU A 255 -1.95 18.44 14.72
C GLU A 255 -0.63 17.81 14.26
N ALA A 256 -0.11 18.25 13.12
CA ALA A 256 1.16 17.80 12.57
C ALA A 256 2.03 18.99 12.14
N PHE A 257 3.32 18.95 12.50
CA PHE A 257 4.32 19.97 12.16
C PHE A 257 5.47 19.31 11.40
N GLY A 258 5.72 19.79 10.20
CA GLY A 258 6.79 19.31 9.33
C GLY A 258 7.82 20.38 9.05
N TYR A 259 9.07 19.99 9.09
CA TYR A 259 10.20 20.88 8.86
C TYR A 259 11.07 20.31 7.75
N ASP A 260 11.59 21.18 6.92
CA ASP A 260 12.59 20.84 5.90
C ASP A 260 13.47 22.06 5.63
N ILE A 261 14.75 21.83 5.34
CA ILE A 261 15.68 22.91 5.01
C ILE A 261 15.41 23.49 3.61
N ASP A 262 14.76 22.72 2.72
CA ASP A 262 14.46 23.15 1.36
C ASP A 262 13.07 23.82 1.28
N PRO A 263 13.02 25.14 0.97
CA PRO A 263 11.76 25.87 0.79
C PRO A 263 10.86 25.26 -0.31
N ALA A 264 11.44 24.61 -1.34
CA ALA A 264 10.66 23.98 -2.40
C ALA A 264 9.94 22.72 -1.89
N ALA A 265 10.59 21.95 -1.01
CA ALA A 265 9.98 20.81 -0.32
C ALA A 265 8.79 21.25 0.55
N VAL A 266 8.98 22.30 1.34
CA VAL A 266 7.91 22.88 2.19
C VAL A 266 6.72 23.39 1.34
N ALA A 267 6.99 24.10 0.23
CA ALA A 267 5.94 24.54 -0.67
C ALA A 267 5.16 23.37 -1.28
N LEU A 268 5.86 22.30 -1.66
CA LEU A 268 5.26 21.07 -2.16
C LEU A 268 4.43 20.36 -1.09
N ALA A 269 4.91 20.27 0.15
CA ALA A 269 4.21 19.67 1.28
C ALA A 269 2.86 20.39 1.55
N ASN A 270 2.87 21.72 1.57
CA ASN A 270 1.66 22.55 1.71
C ASN A 270 0.66 22.30 0.56
N ALA A 271 1.15 22.23 -0.68
CA ALA A 271 0.30 21.94 -1.84
C ALA A 271 -0.32 20.53 -1.76
N ASN A 272 0.45 19.52 -1.35
CA ASN A 272 -0.01 18.15 -1.16
C ASN A 272 -1.05 18.05 -0.03
N ALA A 273 -0.81 18.69 1.11
CA ALA A 273 -1.74 18.73 2.25
C ALA A 273 -3.09 19.32 1.84
N LYS A 274 -3.09 20.40 1.05
CA LYS A 274 -4.29 21.02 0.49
C LYS A 274 -5.03 20.05 -0.44
N LEU A 275 -4.31 19.38 -1.35
CA LEU A 275 -4.90 18.37 -2.23
C LEU A 275 -5.44 17.16 -1.46
N ALA A 276 -4.77 16.77 -0.38
CA ALA A 276 -5.22 15.70 0.52
C ALA A 276 -6.45 16.12 1.35
N GLY A 277 -6.68 17.43 1.57
CA GLY A 277 -7.75 17.99 2.39
C GLY A 277 -7.44 17.97 3.89
N VAL A 278 -6.14 18.09 4.23
CA VAL A 278 -5.64 18.08 5.62
C VAL A 278 -4.84 19.32 5.97
N GLU A 279 -4.89 20.36 5.15
CA GLU A 279 -4.11 21.60 5.30
C GLU A 279 -4.38 22.35 6.63
N LYS A 280 -5.53 22.11 7.23
CA LYS A 280 -5.87 22.72 8.54
C LYS A 280 -5.21 22.01 9.73
N ARG A 281 -4.64 20.84 9.50
CA ARG A 281 -4.05 19.96 10.53
C ARG A 281 -2.59 19.64 10.26
N CYS A 282 -2.04 20.08 9.13
CA CYS A 282 -0.64 19.90 8.77
C CYS A 282 0.00 21.25 8.48
N HIS A 283 1.01 21.59 9.23
CA HIS A 283 1.75 22.85 9.17
C HIS A 283 3.19 22.57 8.75
N PHE A 284 3.68 23.25 7.72
CA PHE A 284 5.02 23.02 7.20
C PHE A 284 5.82 24.31 7.18
N GLU A 285 7.04 24.25 7.73
CA GLU A 285 7.93 25.40 7.88
C GLU A 285 9.35 25.08 7.41
N VAL A 286 10.07 26.10 6.95
CA VAL A 286 11.49 25.97 6.58
C VAL A 286 12.32 26.05 7.85
N ALA A 287 13.00 24.95 8.19
CA ALA A 287 13.89 24.90 9.34
C ALA A 287 14.98 23.85 9.16
N ASP A 288 16.14 24.07 9.80
CA ASP A 288 17.21 23.07 9.90
C ASP A 288 16.93 22.11 11.07
N VAL A 289 17.26 20.82 10.89
CA VAL A 289 17.18 19.84 11.99
C VAL A 289 18.06 20.21 13.20
N ALA A 290 19.10 21.00 12.99
CA ALA A 290 19.93 21.52 14.09
C ALA A 290 19.16 22.44 15.06
N ASP A 291 18.09 23.06 14.59
CA ASP A 291 17.21 23.93 15.40
C ASP A 291 15.92 23.20 15.85
N PHE A 292 15.80 21.91 15.56
CA PHE A 292 14.61 21.14 15.89
C PHE A 292 14.48 20.93 17.41
N ALA A 293 13.37 21.36 17.97
CA ALA A 293 13.03 21.18 19.38
C ALA A 293 11.69 20.46 19.47
N ALA A 294 11.73 19.14 19.64
CA ALA A 294 10.52 18.33 19.74
C ALA A 294 9.67 18.73 20.95
N LYS A 295 8.34 18.73 20.77
CA LYS A 295 7.41 18.87 21.90
C LYS A 295 7.33 17.57 22.68
N SER A 296 7.22 17.65 23.99
CA SER A 296 7.29 16.48 24.89
C SER A 296 6.23 15.41 24.61
N GLU A 297 5.04 15.83 24.16
CA GLU A 297 3.92 14.95 23.80
C GLU A 297 3.95 14.51 22.32
N ALA A 298 4.89 15.00 21.53
CA ALA A 298 4.94 14.71 20.09
C ALA A 298 5.42 13.30 19.79
N ILE A 299 4.82 12.70 18.77
CA ILE A 299 5.33 11.50 18.09
C ILE A 299 6.13 11.98 16.88
N VAL A 300 7.42 11.71 16.86
CA VAL A 300 8.26 12.04 15.70
C VAL A 300 8.18 10.88 14.69
N LEU A 301 7.65 11.18 13.51
CA LEU A 301 7.62 10.25 12.36
C LEU A 301 8.53 10.81 11.29
N THR A 302 9.59 10.11 10.90
CA THR A 302 10.56 10.71 10.01
C THR A 302 11.19 9.73 9.02
N ASN A 303 11.61 10.26 7.85
CA ASN A 303 12.37 9.57 6.83
C ASN A 303 13.62 10.39 6.50
N PRO A 304 14.65 10.33 7.36
CA PRO A 304 15.88 11.10 7.17
C PRO A 304 16.50 10.84 5.80
N PRO A 305 17.15 11.80 5.16
CA PRO A 305 17.82 11.60 3.88
C PRO A 305 18.97 10.60 4.02
N TYR A 306 19.06 9.66 3.05
CA TYR A 306 20.08 8.62 2.97
C TYR A 306 20.47 8.34 1.50
N GLY A 307 21.62 7.67 1.28
CA GLY A 307 22.05 7.21 -0.05
C GLY A 307 22.25 8.35 -1.04
N GLU A 308 21.70 8.17 -2.26
CA GLU A 308 21.85 9.12 -3.39
C GLU A 308 21.32 10.53 -3.14
N ARG A 309 20.46 10.72 -2.11
CA ARG A 309 19.96 12.04 -1.70
C ARG A 309 20.99 12.87 -0.94
N MET A 310 22.03 12.24 -0.46
CA MET A 310 23.17 12.89 0.17
C MET A 310 24.42 12.66 -0.68
N SER A 311 25.17 13.70 -0.92
CA SER A 311 26.43 13.60 -1.68
C SER A 311 27.47 12.69 -1.01
N THR A 312 27.28 12.37 0.31
CA THR A 312 28.19 11.50 1.07
C THR A 312 27.43 10.74 2.19
N ILE A 313 27.91 9.52 2.49
CA ILE A 313 27.47 8.71 3.65
C ILE A 313 27.71 9.47 4.95
N GLU A 314 28.81 10.22 5.06
CA GLU A 314 29.14 11.05 6.23
C GLU A 314 28.09 12.13 6.50
N GLY A 315 27.50 12.72 5.44
CA GLY A 315 26.42 13.70 5.56
C GLY A 315 25.16 13.09 6.21
N ALA A 316 24.74 11.91 5.79
CA ALA A 316 23.59 11.21 6.38
C ALA A 316 23.84 10.84 7.85
N ALA A 317 25.01 10.32 8.17
CA ALA A 317 25.44 10.03 9.54
C ALA A 317 25.48 11.27 10.44
N LYS A 318 25.90 12.43 9.89
CA LYS A 318 25.88 13.69 10.62
C LYS A 318 24.45 14.11 10.95
N LEU A 319 23.52 14.05 10.00
CA LEU A 319 22.12 14.40 10.24
C LEU A 319 21.45 13.47 11.25
N ALA A 320 21.75 12.16 11.19
CA ALA A 320 21.26 11.21 12.20
C ALA A 320 21.75 11.56 13.62
N ARG A 321 23.05 11.90 13.77
CA ARG A 321 23.63 12.37 15.06
C ARG A 321 22.98 13.67 15.54
N THR A 322 22.80 14.62 14.62
CA THR A 322 22.15 15.90 14.96
C THR A 322 20.73 15.66 15.46
N LEU A 323 19.94 14.85 14.76
CA LEU A 323 18.59 14.47 15.21
C LEU A 323 18.62 13.81 16.60
N GLY A 324 19.54 12.85 16.82
CA GLY A 324 19.69 12.19 18.12
C GLY A 324 19.97 13.18 19.25
N GLN A 325 20.90 14.13 19.02
CA GLN A 325 21.24 15.18 19.98
C GLN A 325 20.05 16.09 20.28
N GLN A 326 19.27 16.47 19.24
CA GLN A 326 18.07 17.30 19.45
C GLN A 326 16.99 16.58 20.24
N ILE A 327 16.77 15.29 19.98
CA ILE A 327 15.80 14.49 20.74
C ILE A 327 16.28 14.25 22.18
N GLU A 328 17.58 14.11 22.43
CA GLU A 328 18.13 14.00 23.78
C GLU A 328 17.94 15.33 24.56
N ALA A 329 18.16 16.47 23.90
CA ALA A 329 17.95 17.79 24.49
C ALA A 329 16.46 18.14 24.68
N HIS A 330 15.59 17.65 23.79
CA HIS A 330 14.15 17.87 23.76
C HIS A 330 13.38 16.53 23.64
N PRO A 331 13.25 15.77 24.74
CA PRO A 331 12.60 14.45 24.71
C PRO A 331 11.13 14.55 24.27
N CYS A 332 10.72 13.59 23.43
CA CYS A 332 9.35 13.46 22.92
C CYS A 332 8.71 12.13 23.33
N ALA A 333 7.44 11.92 22.97
CA ALA A 333 6.70 10.70 23.31
C ALA A 333 7.26 9.44 22.59
N GLY A 334 7.91 9.60 21.44
CA GLY A 334 8.55 8.50 20.72
C GLY A 334 9.02 8.91 19.32
N VAL A 335 10.04 8.22 18.81
CA VAL A 335 10.61 8.45 17.47
C VAL A 335 10.46 7.18 16.64
N TYR A 336 9.91 7.33 15.44
CA TYR A 336 9.74 6.28 14.46
C TYR A 336 10.39 6.72 13.15
N ALA A 337 11.59 6.22 12.91
CA ALA A 337 12.36 6.53 11.71
C ALA A 337 12.33 5.36 10.74
N ILE A 338 12.23 5.68 9.44
CA ILE A 338 12.48 4.73 8.36
C ILE A 338 13.74 5.15 7.63
N THR A 339 14.66 4.23 7.45
CA THR A 339 15.92 4.51 6.77
C THR A 339 16.42 3.26 6.06
N ALA A 340 17.25 3.45 5.02
CA ALA A 340 18.03 2.37 4.42
C ALA A 340 19.48 2.34 4.97
N ASP A 341 19.85 3.25 5.85
CA ASP A 341 21.14 3.24 6.55
C ASP A 341 21.10 2.15 7.63
N MET A 342 21.89 1.11 7.46
CA MET A 342 21.98 -0.03 8.39
C MET A 342 22.63 0.35 9.72
N ASP A 343 23.41 1.43 9.75
CA ASP A 343 24.11 1.94 10.91
C ASP A 343 23.41 3.14 11.56
N PHE A 344 22.17 3.45 11.12
CA PHE A 344 21.41 4.61 11.57
C PHE A 344 21.29 4.67 13.11
N GLU A 345 21.02 3.55 13.75
CA GLU A 345 20.89 3.45 15.21
C GLU A 345 22.16 3.89 15.93
N HIS A 346 23.32 3.43 15.43
CA HIS A 346 24.63 3.82 15.95
C HIS A 346 24.89 5.31 15.75
N HIS A 347 24.56 5.83 14.56
CA HIS A 347 24.74 7.24 14.26
C HIS A 347 23.80 8.14 15.08
N TYR A 348 22.56 7.70 15.29
CA TYR A 348 21.55 8.40 16.10
C TYR A 348 21.89 8.40 17.59
N GLY A 349 22.75 7.49 18.07
CA GLY A 349 23.18 7.39 19.47
C GLY A 349 22.17 6.66 20.37
N CYS A 350 21.25 5.90 19.81
CA CYS A 350 20.29 5.09 20.56
C CYS A 350 20.76 3.63 20.61
N LEU A 351 20.80 3.05 21.80
CA LEU A 351 20.92 1.60 21.96
C LEU A 351 19.51 1.01 21.82
N LEU A 352 19.18 0.49 20.64
CA LEU A 352 17.97 -0.30 20.47
C LEU A 352 18.10 -1.60 21.26
N TYR A 353 17.20 -1.81 22.22
CA TYR A 353 16.88 -3.15 22.68
C TYR A 353 16.06 -3.83 21.59
N THR A 354 16.72 -4.41 20.61
CA THR A 354 16.08 -5.36 19.71
C THR A 354 15.80 -6.62 20.50
N SER A 355 14.55 -6.92 20.79
CA SER A 355 14.18 -8.31 21.06
C SER A 355 14.63 -9.14 19.86
N PRO A 356 15.49 -10.18 20.03
CA PRO A 356 15.93 -10.97 18.91
C PRO A 356 14.71 -11.50 18.17
N SER A 357 14.66 -11.25 16.87
CA SER A 357 13.64 -11.85 15.99
C SER A 357 13.71 -13.36 16.13
N PRO A 358 12.60 -14.12 16.08
CA PRO A 358 12.63 -15.58 16.07
C PRO A 358 13.58 -16.18 15.01
N ARG A 359 13.93 -15.41 13.96
CA ARG A 359 14.91 -15.81 12.93
C ARG A 359 16.38 -15.63 13.34
N ASP A 360 16.68 -14.78 14.32
CA ASP A 360 18.05 -14.56 14.79
C ASP A 360 18.49 -15.70 15.74
N THR A 361 17.54 -16.36 16.38
CA THR A 361 17.80 -17.54 17.22
C THR A 361 18.08 -18.84 16.43
N GLU A 362 17.69 -18.90 15.14
CA GLU A 362 17.96 -20.07 14.27
C GLU A 362 19.35 -20.03 13.61
N ARG A 363 20.03 -18.87 13.57
CA ARG A 363 21.37 -18.73 12.99
C ARG A 363 22.51 -19.02 13.98
N SER A 364 22.19 -19.24 15.26
CA SER A 364 23.19 -19.52 16.32
C SER A 364 23.18 -20.99 16.80
N ARG A 365 22.63 -21.91 16.00
CA ARG A 365 22.73 -23.37 16.25
C ARG A 365 23.33 -24.10 15.08
#